data_013001a973e51adf4fa59f37fa6556e2
#
_entry.id   013001a973e51adf4fa59f37fa6556e2
#
_cell.length_a   1.000
_cell.length_b   1.000
_cell.length_c   1.000
_cell.angle_alpha   90.00
_cell.angle_beta   90.00
_cell.angle_gamma   90.00
#
_symmetry.space_group_name_H-M   'P 1'
#
loop_
_entity.id
_entity.type
_entity.pdbx_description
1 polymer ?
#
loop_
_entity_poly.entity_id
_entity_poly.type
_entity_poly.pdbx_seq_one_letter_code
_entity_poly.pdbx_strand_id
1 'polypeptide(L)'
;MTLLGVTGSGKTFTMANVIQELQRPTLVMAPNKTLAAQLYGEFRNYFPQNAVEYFVSYYDYYQPEAYVPSSDTYIEKDASVNEHIEQMRLSATKALLERRDTIIVSTVSAIYGLGDPTQYLSMVLHLSRGDTIDQRAVLRRLAEMQYSRNDFELRRGTYRVRGDIIDIFPGDEEAQAIRIELFDEEVDSICLLDPLTGEILNKVPRITVYPKSHYVTPRQVVLDAAEAIAVELKERLEVLREQNKLVEAQRLEQRTRFDLEMMLELGYCNGIENYSRHLTGRGPGEAPPTLFDYLPANALV
;
A
#
# COMPACT_ATOMS: atom_id res chain seq x y z
N MET A 1 -2.27 24.10 19.37
CA MET A 1 -3.21 24.31 20.51
C MET A 1 -3.35 22.98 21.23
N THR A 2 -3.37 22.97 22.57
CA THR A 2 -3.53 21.74 23.36
C THR A 2 -4.87 21.76 24.07
N LEU A 3 -5.71 20.71 23.84
CA LEU A 3 -6.98 20.51 24.54
C LEU A 3 -6.79 19.59 25.74
N LEU A 4 -6.87 20.12 26.95
CA LEU A 4 -6.74 19.37 28.19
C LEU A 4 -8.11 18.99 28.76
N GLY A 5 -8.22 17.77 29.30
CA GLY A 5 -9.42 17.27 29.92
C GLY A 5 -9.26 15.84 30.43
N VAL A 6 -10.01 15.47 31.45
CA VAL A 6 -10.05 14.11 31.99
C VAL A 6 -10.67 13.14 30.98
N THR A 7 -10.51 11.85 31.18
CA THR A 7 -11.19 10.82 30.37
C THR A 7 -12.71 11.03 30.48
N GLY A 8 -13.42 10.92 29.35
CA GLY A 8 -14.87 11.15 29.31
C GLY A 8 -15.32 12.62 29.24
N SER A 9 -14.40 13.59 29.17
CA SER A 9 -14.75 15.04 29.08
C SER A 9 -15.19 15.50 27.69
N GLY A 10 -15.40 14.59 26.73
CA GLY A 10 -15.88 14.93 25.39
C GLY A 10 -14.79 15.46 24.43
N LYS A 11 -13.52 15.21 24.68
CA LYS A 11 -12.43 15.67 23.79
C LYS A 11 -12.58 15.19 22.35
N THR A 12 -12.90 13.90 22.15
CA THR A 12 -13.13 13.32 20.80
C THR A 12 -14.32 13.99 20.13
N PHE A 13 -15.41 14.21 20.87
CA PHE A 13 -16.60 14.91 20.35
C PHE A 13 -16.29 16.37 19.96
N THR A 14 -15.47 17.08 20.76
CA THR A 14 -15.01 18.42 20.40
C THR A 14 -14.21 18.41 19.10
N MET A 15 -13.29 17.46 18.92
CA MET A 15 -12.52 17.32 17.68
C MET A 15 -13.43 16.95 16.50
N ALA A 16 -14.44 16.08 16.70
CA ALA A 16 -15.42 15.77 15.67
C ALA A 16 -16.16 17.02 15.19
N ASN A 17 -16.57 17.92 16.10
CA ASN A 17 -17.20 19.19 15.73
C ASN A 17 -16.25 20.12 14.96
N VAL A 18 -14.96 20.15 15.31
CA VAL A 18 -13.95 20.92 14.56
C VAL A 18 -13.80 20.36 13.13
N ILE A 19 -13.74 19.04 12.97
CA ILE A 19 -13.67 18.38 11.66
C ILE A 19 -14.94 18.71 10.85
N GLN A 20 -16.11 18.60 11.47
CA GLN A 20 -17.40 18.90 10.84
C GLN A 20 -17.49 20.35 10.36
N GLU A 21 -16.99 21.28 11.13
CA GLU A 21 -17.01 22.72 10.77
C GLU A 21 -16.01 23.05 9.66
N LEU A 22 -14.82 22.47 9.71
CA LEU A 22 -13.76 22.79 8.75
C LEU A 22 -13.91 22.07 7.40
N GLN A 23 -14.57 20.91 7.36
CA GLN A 23 -14.80 20.10 6.14
C GLN A 23 -13.51 19.86 5.33
N ARG A 24 -12.44 19.46 6.01
CA ARG A 24 -11.13 19.17 5.40
C ARG A 24 -10.77 17.69 5.56
N PRO A 25 -10.05 17.10 4.61
CA PRO A 25 -9.42 15.80 4.84
C PRO A 25 -8.61 15.85 6.13
N THR A 26 -8.77 14.83 6.98
CA THR A 26 -8.22 14.86 8.34
C THR A 26 -7.40 13.61 8.62
N LEU A 27 -6.21 13.80 9.21
CA LEU A 27 -5.38 12.73 9.76
C LEU A 27 -5.37 12.83 11.27
N VAL A 28 -5.86 11.80 11.95
CA VAL A 28 -5.85 11.68 13.42
C VAL A 28 -4.76 10.71 13.82
N MET A 29 -3.77 11.17 14.58
CA MET A 29 -2.67 10.33 15.05
C MET A 29 -2.88 9.88 16.50
N ALA A 30 -2.86 8.56 16.71
CA ALA A 30 -2.97 7.91 18.02
C ALA A 30 -1.63 7.26 18.41
N PRO A 31 -1.29 7.18 19.72
CA PRO A 31 -0.01 6.63 20.17
C PRO A 31 0.13 5.11 20.03
N ASN A 32 -0.99 4.39 19.86
CA ASN A 32 -0.98 2.93 19.72
C ASN A 32 -2.22 2.41 18.95
N LYS A 33 -2.19 1.13 18.55
CA LYS A 33 -3.27 0.48 17.80
C LYS A 33 -4.60 0.46 18.54
N THR A 34 -4.59 0.24 19.87
CA THR A 34 -5.80 0.13 20.69
C THR A 34 -6.57 1.45 20.72
N LEU A 35 -5.87 2.55 20.96
CA LEU A 35 -6.49 3.88 20.95
C LEU A 35 -6.91 4.29 19.52
N ALA A 36 -6.11 3.94 18.53
CA ALA A 36 -6.50 4.18 17.14
C ALA A 36 -7.79 3.43 16.77
N ALA A 37 -7.95 2.17 17.19
CA ALA A 37 -9.16 1.40 16.95
C ALA A 37 -10.39 2.02 17.66
N GLN A 38 -10.22 2.48 18.90
CA GLN A 38 -11.28 3.17 19.63
C GLN A 38 -11.70 4.45 18.89
N LEU A 39 -10.75 5.32 18.53
CA LEU A 39 -11.03 6.57 17.82
C LEU A 39 -11.66 6.31 16.45
N TYR A 40 -11.20 5.29 15.72
CA TYR A 40 -11.78 4.87 14.47
C TYR A 40 -13.28 4.52 14.63
N GLY A 41 -13.62 3.72 15.64
CA GLY A 41 -15.02 3.38 15.96
C GLY A 41 -15.85 4.61 16.35
N GLU A 42 -15.31 5.52 17.17
CA GLU A 42 -15.98 6.77 17.56
C GLU A 42 -16.23 7.67 16.35
N PHE A 43 -15.23 7.91 15.49
CA PHE A 43 -15.38 8.74 14.29
C PHE A 43 -16.33 8.13 13.26
N ARG A 44 -16.35 6.81 13.07
CA ARG A 44 -17.35 6.16 12.21
C ARG A 44 -18.78 6.42 12.67
N ASN A 45 -19.00 6.45 13.99
CA ASN A 45 -20.32 6.77 14.54
C ASN A 45 -20.69 8.26 14.36
N TYR A 46 -19.72 9.17 14.48
CA TYR A 46 -19.94 10.60 14.28
C TYR A 46 -20.10 10.97 12.80
N PHE A 47 -19.44 10.26 11.90
CA PHE A 47 -19.37 10.54 10.47
C PHE A 47 -19.78 9.33 9.60
N PRO A 48 -21.05 8.91 9.66
CA PRO A 48 -21.50 7.68 8.99
C PRO A 48 -21.48 7.75 7.46
N GLN A 49 -21.35 8.95 6.87
CA GLN A 49 -21.31 9.17 5.42
C GLN A 49 -19.91 9.48 4.89
N ASN A 50 -18.97 9.83 5.76
CA ASN A 50 -17.59 10.13 5.40
C ASN A 50 -16.79 8.85 5.17
N ALA A 51 -15.69 8.97 4.44
CA ALA A 51 -14.67 7.92 4.41
C ALA A 51 -13.84 7.97 5.70
N VAL A 52 -14.27 7.22 6.71
CA VAL A 52 -13.50 7.06 7.95
C VAL A 52 -12.65 5.81 7.81
N GLU A 53 -11.33 5.99 7.80
CA GLU A 53 -10.36 4.97 7.42
C GLU A 53 -9.36 4.68 8.56
N TYR A 54 -8.75 3.49 8.52
CA TYR A 54 -7.84 3.02 9.55
C TYR A 54 -6.46 2.72 8.96
N PHE A 55 -5.42 3.36 9.50
CA PHE A 55 -4.07 3.25 8.98
C PHE A 55 -3.05 2.98 10.09
N VAL A 56 -2.85 1.69 10.40
CA VAL A 56 -1.91 1.24 11.44
C VAL A 56 -0.91 0.23 10.86
N SER A 57 0.05 -0.23 11.65
CA SER A 57 0.97 -1.27 11.21
C SER A 57 0.22 -2.57 10.88
N TYR A 58 0.46 -3.13 9.71
CA TYR A 58 -0.10 -4.40 9.26
C TYR A 58 0.63 -5.63 9.84
N TYR A 59 1.73 -5.42 10.58
CA TYR A 59 2.39 -6.50 11.29
C TYR A 59 1.66 -6.83 12.59
N ASP A 60 1.25 -8.10 12.76
CA ASP A 60 0.79 -8.64 14.04
C ASP A 60 1.98 -9.02 14.91
N TYR A 61 3.04 -9.51 14.28
CA TYR A 61 4.32 -9.81 14.90
C TYR A 61 5.45 -9.35 14.00
N TYR A 62 6.51 -8.82 14.60
CA TYR A 62 7.72 -8.40 13.88
C TYR A 62 8.95 -8.60 14.76
N GLN A 63 9.86 -9.46 14.33
CA GLN A 63 11.18 -9.63 14.91
C GLN A 63 12.22 -9.23 13.87
N PRO A 64 13.01 -8.16 14.13
CA PRO A 64 14.08 -7.77 13.21
C PRO A 64 15.20 -8.80 13.22
N GLU A 65 15.92 -8.87 12.09
CA GLU A 65 17.16 -9.60 11.99
C GLU A 65 18.21 -8.99 12.92
N ALA A 66 18.93 -9.81 13.67
CA ALA A 66 20.00 -9.38 14.55
C ALA A 66 21.13 -10.42 14.62
N TYR A 67 22.38 -9.94 14.70
CA TYR A 67 23.54 -10.77 15.00
C TYR A 67 24.14 -10.36 16.34
N VAL A 68 24.34 -11.34 17.22
CA VAL A 68 24.93 -11.15 18.55
C VAL A 68 26.36 -11.69 18.53
N PRO A 69 27.40 -10.85 18.33
CA PRO A 69 28.77 -11.30 18.17
C PRO A 69 29.33 -12.07 19.38
N SER A 70 28.87 -11.75 20.59
CA SER A 70 29.34 -12.36 21.83
C SER A 70 28.97 -13.84 21.98
N SER A 71 27.89 -14.26 21.34
CA SER A 71 27.39 -15.66 21.37
C SER A 71 27.42 -16.32 19.99
N ASP A 72 27.95 -15.64 18.97
CA ASP A 72 27.90 -16.07 17.58
C ASP A 72 26.48 -16.54 17.15
N THR A 73 25.48 -15.81 17.65
CA THR A 73 24.08 -16.17 17.42
C THR A 73 23.48 -15.23 16.39
N TYR A 74 22.91 -15.80 15.33
CA TYR A 74 22.12 -15.09 14.35
C TYR A 74 20.64 -15.31 14.61
N ILE A 75 19.90 -14.18 14.76
CA ILE A 75 18.46 -14.17 14.92
C ILE A 75 17.87 -13.82 13.55
N GLU A 76 17.11 -14.73 12.98
CA GLU A 76 16.45 -14.48 11.68
C GLU A 76 15.28 -13.50 11.84
N LYS A 77 15.01 -12.75 10.76
CA LYS A 77 13.81 -11.93 10.67
C LYS A 77 12.58 -12.84 10.68
N ASP A 78 11.61 -12.53 11.56
CA ASP A 78 10.31 -13.18 11.58
C ASP A 78 9.20 -12.11 11.59
N ALA A 79 8.18 -12.27 10.74
CA ALA A 79 7.10 -11.30 10.63
C ALA A 79 5.79 -11.98 10.20
N SER A 80 4.71 -11.62 10.86
CA SER A 80 3.35 -12.02 10.49
C SER A 80 2.56 -10.81 10.04
N VAL A 81 2.03 -10.86 8.82
CA VAL A 81 1.25 -9.79 8.19
C VAL A 81 -0.24 -10.07 8.35
N ASN A 82 -1.00 -9.05 8.75
CA ASN A 82 -2.45 -9.08 8.81
C ASN A 82 -3.03 -8.53 7.50
N GLU A 83 -3.55 -9.42 6.65
CA GLU A 83 -4.09 -9.06 5.33
C GLU A 83 -5.31 -8.12 5.40
N HIS A 84 -6.09 -8.18 6.48
CA HIS A 84 -7.22 -7.27 6.65
C HIS A 84 -6.75 -5.84 6.95
N ILE A 85 -5.74 -5.68 7.82
CA ILE A 85 -5.15 -4.36 8.08
C ILE A 85 -4.43 -3.82 6.83
N GLU A 86 -3.78 -4.68 6.04
CA GLU A 86 -3.21 -4.28 4.76
C GLU A 86 -4.27 -3.72 3.81
N GLN A 87 -5.40 -4.40 3.68
CA GLN A 87 -6.55 -3.94 2.91
C GLN A 87 -7.07 -2.58 3.40
N MET A 88 -7.24 -2.39 4.72
CA MET A 88 -7.67 -1.10 5.29
C MET A 88 -6.70 0.03 4.98
N ARG A 89 -5.40 -0.23 4.94
CA ARG A 89 -4.38 0.75 4.55
C ARG A 89 -4.49 1.17 3.08
N LEU A 90 -4.74 0.21 2.20
CA LEU A 90 -4.97 0.49 0.76
C LEU A 90 -6.26 1.28 0.57
N SER A 91 -7.35 0.92 1.28
CA SER A 91 -8.61 1.66 1.31
C SER A 91 -8.40 3.12 1.77
N ALA A 92 -7.62 3.33 2.83
CA ALA A 92 -7.30 4.66 3.33
C ALA A 92 -6.57 5.52 2.29
N THR A 93 -5.61 4.94 1.59
CA THR A 93 -4.86 5.65 0.54
C THR A 93 -5.78 5.99 -0.65
N LYS A 94 -6.62 5.05 -1.10
CA LYS A 94 -7.63 5.29 -2.14
C LYS A 94 -8.59 6.41 -1.73
N ALA A 95 -9.10 6.36 -0.50
CA ALA A 95 -10.02 7.38 0.00
C ALA A 95 -9.40 8.79 -0.01
N LEU A 96 -8.11 8.94 0.35
CA LEU A 96 -7.40 10.22 0.24
C LEU A 96 -7.32 10.76 -1.18
N LEU A 97 -7.19 9.87 -2.15
CA LEU A 97 -7.04 10.24 -3.55
C LEU A 97 -8.38 10.55 -4.23
N GLU A 98 -9.47 9.92 -3.78
CA GLU A 98 -10.79 10.04 -4.40
C GLU A 98 -11.75 11.00 -3.67
N ARG A 99 -11.62 11.13 -2.33
CA ARG A 99 -12.63 11.78 -1.49
C ARG A 99 -12.04 12.94 -0.69
N ARG A 100 -12.80 14.02 -0.59
CA ARG A 100 -12.45 15.19 0.22
C ARG A 100 -12.91 15.11 1.68
N ASP A 101 -13.85 14.23 1.96
CA ASP A 101 -14.45 14.00 3.28
C ASP A 101 -13.77 12.86 4.04
N THR A 102 -12.50 12.59 3.76
CA THR A 102 -11.72 11.49 4.33
C THR A 102 -11.21 11.85 5.73
N ILE A 103 -11.41 10.92 6.68
CA ILE A 103 -10.86 10.99 8.03
C ILE A 103 -10.04 9.71 8.26
N ILE A 104 -8.73 9.84 8.36
CA ILE A 104 -7.86 8.69 8.63
C ILE A 104 -7.45 8.69 10.09
N VAL A 105 -7.70 7.58 10.78
CA VAL A 105 -7.16 7.33 12.11
C VAL A 105 -5.94 6.44 12.01
N SER A 106 -4.80 6.96 12.43
CA SER A 106 -3.51 6.31 12.27
C SER A 106 -2.71 6.21 13.57
N THR A 107 -1.64 5.43 13.50
CA THR A 107 -0.56 5.45 14.50
C THR A 107 0.71 6.01 13.87
N VAL A 108 1.85 5.84 14.53
CA VAL A 108 3.18 6.16 13.99
C VAL A 108 3.44 5.54 12.60
N SER A 109 2.67 4.54 12.19
CA SER A 109 2.76 3.96 10.85
C SER A 109 2.54 4.97 9.71
N ALA A 110 1.90 6.11 9.99
CA ALA A 110 1.72 7.20 9.02
C ALA A 110 3.04 7.90 8.63
N ILE A 111 4.07 7.81 9.47
CA ILE A 111 5.39 8.43 9.23
C ILE A 111 6.46 7.42 8.75
N TYR A 112 6.11 6.16 8.61
CA TYR A 112 6.99 5.19 7.95
C TYR A 112 6.84 5.25 6.44
N GLY A 113 7.92 4.91 5.73
CA GLY A 113 7.99 4.99 4.28
C GLY A 113 6.86 4.23 3.58
N LEU A 114 6.31 4.90 2.59
CA LEU A 114 5.40 4.36 1.58
C LEU A 114 6.04 4.53 0.21
N GLY A 115 5.43 3.98 -0.84
CA GLY A 115 5.79 4.30 -2.21
C GLY A 115 5.52 5.78 -2.52
N ASP A 116 6.17 6.30 -3.56
CA ASP A 116 5.95 7.67 -4.02
C ASP A 116 4.51 7.84 -4.54
N PRO A 117 3.75 8.85 -4.08
CA PRO A 117 2.36 9.04 -4.50
C PRO A 117 2.21 9.31 -6.00
N THR A 118 3.18 9.94 -6.65
CA THR A 118 3.15 10.21 -8.09
C THR A 118 3.30 8.89 -8.87
N GLN A 119 4.23 8.05 -8.46
CA GLN A 119 4.41 6.72 -9.06
C GLN A 119 3.17 5.84 -8.80
N TYR A 120 2.65 5.83 -7.58
CA TYR A 120 1.45 5.09 -7.23
C TYR A 120 0.25 5.48 -8.11
N LEU A 121 0.00 6.79 -8.29
CA LEU A 121 -1.05 7.31 -9.17
C LEU A 121 -0.82 6.98 -10.65
N SER A 122 0.43 6.98 -11.10
CA SER A 122 0.76 6.60 -12.48
C SER A 122 0.45 5.14 -12.79
N MET A 123 0.33 4.30 -11.76
CA MET A 123 0.07 2.86 -11.87
C MET A 123 -1.41 2.49 -11.78
N VAL A 124 -2.31 3.44 -11.57
CA VAL A 124 -3.76 3.20 -11.52
C VAL A 124 -4.31 2.81 -12.90
N LEU A 125 -5.29 1.92 -12.94
CA LEU A 125 -6.02 1.52 -14.15
C LEU A 125 -7.41 2.13 -14.15
N HIS A 126 -7.68 3.04 -15.10
CA HIS A 126 -9.00 3.61 -15.33
C HIS A 126 -9.63 2.97 -16.56
N LEU A 127 -10.88 2.54 -16.44
CA LEU A 127 -11.68 2.01 -17.54
C LEU A 127 -13.09 2.58 -17.49
N SER A 128 -13.61 2.91 -18.67
CA SER A 128 -14.97 3.36 -18.87
C SER A 128 -15.66 2.48 -19.91
N ARG A 129 -16.96 2.32 -19.79
CA ARG A 129 -17.75 1.65 -20.81
C ARG A 129 -17.60 2.39 -22.15
N GLY A 130 -17.36 1.65 -23.22
CA GLY A 130 -17.11 2.17 -24.56
C GLY A 130 -15.63 2.49 -24.86
N ASP A 131 -14.73 2.30 -23.90
CA ASP A 131 -13.29 2.43 -24.16
C ASP A 131 -12.84 1.31 -25.09
N THR A 132 -11.98 1.64 -26.06
CA THR A 132 -11.30 0.64 -26.90
C THR A 132 -9.98 0.27 -26.25
N ILE A 133 -9.81 -1.01 -25.90
CA ILE A 133 -8.66 -1.50 -25.16
C ILE A 133 -8.14 -2.83 -25.73
N ASP A 134 -6.83 -3.05 -25.65
CA ASP A 134 -6.23 -4.37 -25.83
C ASP A 134 -6.30 -5.14 -24.51
N GLN A 135 -7.00 -6.28 -24.49
CA GLN A 135 -7.09 -7.17 -23.33
C GLN A 135 -5.71 -7.50 -22.75
N ARG A 136 -4.71 -7.78 -23.60
CA ARG A 136 -3.35 -8.12 -23.16
C ARG A 136 -2.68 -6.95 -22.47
N ALA A 137 -2.94 -5.71 -22.93
CA ALA A 137 -2.42 -4.51 -22.28
C ALA A 137 -3.01 -4.33 -20.88
N VAL A 138 -4.31 -4.58 -20.70
CA VAL A 138 -4.97 -4.57 -19.38
C VAL A 138 -4.35 -5.62 -18.44
N LEU A 139 -4.18 -6.87 -18.92
CA LEU A 139 -3.59 -7.94 -18.12
C LEU A 139 -2.14 -7.65 -17.74
N ARG A 140 -1.34 -7.07 -18.64
CA ARG A 140 0.00 -6.60 -18.36
C ARG A 140 -0.01 -5.52 -17.27
N ARG A 141 -0.93 -4.56 -17.41
CA ARG A 141 -1.09 -3.48 -16.42
C ARG A 141 -1.44 -4.04 -15.03
N LEU A 142 -2.35 -5.01 -14.94
CA LEU A 142 -2.68 -5.67 -13.67
C LEU A 142 -1.46 -6.38 -13.07
N ALA A 143 -0.65 -7.06 -13.87
CA ALA A 143 0.59 -7.68 -13.40
C ALA A 143 1.61 -6.64 -12.89
N GLU A 144 1.79 -5.50 -13.61
CA GLU A 144 2.61 -4.38 -13.17
C GLU A 144 2.10 -3.77 -11.86
N MET A 145 0.78 -3.76 -11.63
CA MET A 145 0.13 -3.35 -10.39
C MET A 145 0.20 -4.42 -9.28
N GLN A 146 0.98 -5.49 -9.49
CA GLN A 146 1.20 -6.63 -8.59
C GLN A 146 -0.03 -7.51 -8.32
N TYR A 147 -1.05 -7.46 -9.19
CA TYR A 147 -2.12 -8.44 -9.15
C TYR A 147 -1.65 -9.79 -9.69
N SER A 148 -2.05 -10.86 -9.03
CA SER A 148 -1.72 -12.23 -9.44
C SER A 148 -2.87 -12.84 -10.23
N ARG A 149 -2.58 -13.55 -11.33
CA ARG A 149 -3.60 -14.30 -12.05
C ARG A 149 -3.95 -15.57 -11.28
N ASN A 150 -5.25 -15.78 -11.04
CA ASN A 150 -5.77 -17.01 -10.45
C ASN A 150 -7.14 -17.33 -11.07
N ASP A 151 -7.15 -18.26 -12.03
CA ASP A 151 -8.37 -18.61 -12.76
C ASP A 151 -9.30 -19.56 -11.98
N PHE A 152 -8.83 -20.13 -10.86
CA PHE A 152 -9.60 -21.06 -10.02
C PHE A 152 -10.36 -20.31 -8.91
N GLU A 153 -9.69 -19.46 -8.18
CA GLU A 153 -10.25 -18.76 -7.03
C GLU A 153 -9.97 -17.26 -7.11
N LEU A 154 -11.04 -16.47 -7.06
CA LEU A 154 -10.96 -15.02 -7.06
C LEU A 154 -10.76 -14.53 -5.62
N ARG A 155 -9.49 -14.27 -5.25
CA ARG A 155 -9.09 -13.71 -3.96
C ARG A 155 -8.73 -12.24 -4.08
N ARG A 156 -8.70 -11.52 -2.99
CA ARG A 156 -8.23 -10.13 -2.95
C ARG A 156 -6.82 -10.00 -3.55
N GLY A 157 -6.64 -9.01 -4.42
CA GLY A 157 -5.39 -8.80 -5.14
C GLY A 157 -5.12 -9.82 -6.24
N THR A 158 -6.15 -10.54 -6.72
CA THR A 158 -6.05 -11.43 -7.87
C THR A 158 -7.02 -11.02 -8.98
N TYR A 159 -6.73 -11.49 -10.18
CA TYR A 159 -7.65 -11.42 -11.31
C TYR A 159 -7.76 -12.78 -12.00
N ARG A 160 -8.86 -12.99 -12.68
CA ARG A 160 -9.06 -14.17 -13.54
C ARG A 160 -9.60 -13.77 -14.91
N VAL A 161 -9.35 -14.60 -15.91
CA VAL A 161 -9.76 -14.34 -17.30
C VAL A 161 -10.52 -15.53 -17.84
N ARG A 162 -11.70 -15.29 -18.40
CA ARG A 162 -12.54 -16.31 -19.05
C ARG A 162 -13.07 -15.77 -20.38
N GLY A 163 -12.34 -16.04 -21.46
CA GLY A 163 -12.65 -15.45 -22.78
C GLY A 163 -12.50 -13.92 -22.71
N ASP A 164 -13.55 -13.22 -23.05
CA ASP A 164 -13.61 -11.76 -23.07
C ASP A 164 -14.00 -11.14 -21.72
N ILE A 165 -14.03 -11.95 -20.65
CA ILE A 165 -14.37 -11.50 -19.30
C ILE A 165 -13.11 -11.45 -18.43
N ILE A 166 -12.89 -10.30 -17.79
CA ILE A 166 -11.86 -10.09 -16.78
C ILE A 166 -12.54 -9.80 -15.45
N ASP A 167 -12.35 -10.67 -14.46
CA ASP A 167 -12.77 -10.43 -13.08
C ASP A 167 -11.56 -10.03 -12.24
N ILE A 168 -11.67 -8.92 -11.48
CA ILE A 168 -10.61 -8.38 -10.63
C ILE A 168 -11.16 -8.24 -9.22
N PHE A 169 -10.47 -8.77 -8.21
CA PHE A 169 -10.79 -8.46 -6.82
C PHE A 169 -9.75 -7.47 -6.28
N PRO A 170 -10.10 -6.16 -6.17
CA PRO A 170 -9.16 -5.13 -5.76
C PRO A 170 -8.57 -5.35 -4.37
N GLY A 171 -7.33 -4.89 -4.18
CA GLY A 171 -6.62 -5.04 -2.90
C GLY A 171 -7.21 -4.21 -1.76
N ASP A 172 -7.87 -3.11 -2.10
CA ASP A 172 -8.51 -2.16 -1.20
C ASP A 172 -9.96 -2.52 -0.84
N GLU A 173 -10.58 -3.46 -1.57
CA GLU A 173 -11.98 -3.84 -1.38
C GLU A 173 -12.14 -5.00 -0.39
N GLU A 174 -13.23 -4.95 0.40
CA GLU A 174 -13.55 -5.99 1.39
C GLU A 174 -14.40 -7.11 0.81
N ALA A 175 -15.43 -6.77 0.02
CA ALA A 175 -16.48 -7.68 -0.36
C ALA A 175 -16.95 -7.56 -1.82
N GLN A 176 -16.31 -6.71 -2.63
CA GLN A 176 -16.75 -6.47 -3.99
C GLN A 176 -15.61 -6.71 -4.98
N ALA A 177 -15.89 -7.47 -6.02
CA ALA A 177 -15.02 -7.63 -7.17
C ALA A 177 -15.60 -6.90 -8.38
N ILE A 178 -14.76 -6.68 -9.38
CA ILE A 178 -15.07 -5.97 -10.61
C ILE A 178 -15.09 -6.97 -11.74
N ARG A 179 -16.11 -6.94 -12.57
CA ARG A 179 -16.17 -7.65 -13.85
C ARG A 179 -16.14 -6.66 -14.99
N ILE A 180 -15.24 -6.90 -15.94
CA ILE A 180 -15.12 -6.18 -17.19
C ILE A 180 -15.44 -7.17 -18.29
N GLU A 181 -16.45 -6.86 -19.10
CA GLU A 181 -16.83 -7.65 -20.27
C GLU A 181 -16.45 -6.90 -21.53
N LEU A 182 -15.71 -7.55 -22.41
CA LEU A 182 -15.28 -7.00 -23.68
C LEU A 182 -16.13 -7.56 -24.81
N PHE A 183 -16.42 -6.71 -25.79
CA PHE A 183 -16.90 -7.13 -27.09
C PHE A 183 -15.84 -6.73 -28.12
N ASP A 184 -15.07 -7.72 -28.57
CA ASP A 184 -13.84 -7.50 -29.35
C ASP A 184 -12.84 -6.66 -28.54
N GLU A 185 -12.52 -5.46 -28.96
CA GLU A 185 -11.62 -4.51 -28.25
C GLU A 185 -12.39 -3.43 -27.47
N GLU A 186 -13.71 -3.46 -27.43
CA GLU A 186 -14.52 -2.46 -26.72
C GLU A 186 -14.98 -2.96 -25.35
N VAL A 187 -14.91 -2.10 -24.33
CA VAL A 187 -15.50 -2.35 -22.99
C VAL A 187 -17.02 -2.24 -23.10
N ASP A 188 -17.71 -3.39 -23.25
CA ASP A 188 -19.18 -3.45 -23.37
C ASP A 188 -19.87 -3.18 -22.02
N SER A 189 -19.40 -3.83 -20.95
CA SER A 189 -19.96 -3.63 -19.63
C SER A 189 -18.93 -3.69 -18.51
N ILE A 190 -19.21 -2.94 -17.43
CA ILE A 190 -18.48 -2.97 -16.17
C ILE A 190 -19.48 -3.22 -15.04
N CYS A 191 -19.24 -4.26 -14.23
CA CYS A 191 -20.13 -4.65 -13.14
C CYS A 191 -19.33 -4.80 -11.83
N LEU A 192 -19.99 -4.48 -10.71
CA LEU A 192 -19.57 -4.92 -9.39
C LEU A 192 -20.25 -6.25 -9.09
N LEU A 193 -19.51 -7.20 -8.54
CA LEU A 193 -20.01 -8.54 -8.24
C LEU A 193 -19.54 -9.02 -6.85
N ASP A 194 -20.29 -9.94 -6.29
CA ASP A 194 -19.89 -10.71 -5.13
C ASP A 194 -18.80 -11.72 -5.55
N PRO A 195 -17.58 -11.69 -4.97
CA PRO A 195 -16.48 -12.54 -5.38
C PRO A 195 -16.69 -14.02 -5.06
N LEU A 196 -17.57 -14.36 -4.12
CA LEU A 196 -17.87 -15.75 -3.71
C LEU A 196 -18.92 -16.38 -4.62
N THR A 197 -20.03 -15.68 -4.84
CA THR A 197 -21.17 -16.20 -5.62
C THR A 197 -21.07 -15.88 -7.11
N GLY A 198 -20.36 -14.81 -7.47
CA GLY A 198 -20.30 -14.27 -8.83
C GLY A 198 -21.57 -13.50 -9.22
N GLU A 199 -22.46 -13.22 -8.26
CA GLU A 199 -23.69 -12.45 -8.48
C GLU A 199 -23.37 -10.99 -8.80
N ILE A 200 -24.00 -10.44 -9.82
CA ILE A 200 -23.86 -9.04 -10.20
C ILE A 200 -24.65 -8.19 -9.21
N LEU A 201 -23.93 -7.34 -8.48
CA LEU A 201 -24.50 -6.41 -7.50
C LEU A 201 -24.98 -5.12 -8.18
N ASN A 202 -24.16 -4.57 -9.08
CA ASN A 202 -24.45 -3.30 -9.76
C ASN A 202 -23.68 -3.18 -11.08
N LYS A 203 -24.24 -2.42 -12.04
CA LYS A 203 -23.53 -1.98 -13.26
C LYS A 203 -23.05 -0.55 -13.06
N VAL A 204 -21.80 -0.30 -13.46
CA VAL A 204 -21.19 1.02 -13.33
C VAL A 204 -20.64 1.50 -14.68
N PRO A 205 -20.68 2.81 -14.96
CA PRO A 205 -20.21 3.34 -16.24
C PRO A 205 -18.68 3.39 -16.32
N ARG A 206 -18.00 3.42 -15.22
CA ARG A 206 -16.52 3.51 -15.12
C ARG A 206 -16.02 2.91 -13.81
N ILE A 207 -14.76 2.51 -13.82
CA ILE A 207 -14.08 1.98 -12.64
C ILE A 207 -12.63 2.46 -12.60
N THR A 208 -12.10 2.55 -11.40
CA THR A 208 -10.69 2.78 -11.12
C THR A 208 -10.17 1.62 -10.28
N VAL A 209 -9.14 0.92 -10.76
CA VAL A 209 -8.45 -0.12 -10.02
C VAL A 209 -7.13 0.44 -9.52
N TYR A 210 -6.92 0.36 -8.21
CA TYR A 210 -5.69 0.79 -7.56
C TYR A 210 -4.69 -0.36 -7.44
N PRO A 211 -3.38 -0.07 -7.32
CA PRO A 211 -2.36 -1.09 -7.10
C PRO A 211 -2.63 -1.94 -5.86
N LYS A 212 -2.22 -3.20 -5.90
CA LYS A 212 -2.34 -4.15 -4.79
C LYS A 212 -1.44 -3.81 -3.60
N SER A 213 -0.41 -3.00 -3.80
CA SER A 213 0.59 -2.63 -2.79
C SER A 213 0.93 -1.15 -2.89
N HIS A 214 1.35 -0.54 -1.78
CA HIS A 214 1.86 0.83 -1.78
C HIS A 214 3.20 1.00 -2.52
N TYR A 215 3.99 -0.07 -2.64
CA TYR A 215 5.27 -0.09 -3.36
C TYR A 215 5.12 -0.68 -4.76
N VAL A 216 4.29 -0.05 -5.56
CA VAL A 216 4.20 -0.34 -6.99
C VAL A 216 4.96 0.73 -7.76
N THR A 217 5.95 0.29 -8.51
CA THR A 217 6.92 1.17 -9.18
C THR A 217 7.05 0.76 -10.66
N PRO A 218 7.07 1.71 -11.60
CA PRO A 218 7.27 1.41 -13.01
C PRO A 218 8.53 0.58 -13.25
N ARG A 219 8.45 -0.38 -14.18
CA ARG A 219 9.53 -1.35 -14.44
C ARG A 219 10.89 -0.69 -14.67
N GLN A 220 10.95 0.42 -15.41
CA GLN A 220 12.20 1.11 -15.67
C GLN A 220 12.85 1.64 -14.39
N VAL A 221 12.05 2.20 -13.48
CA VAL A 221 12.56 2.70 -12.18
C VAL A 221 13.12 1.55 -11.34
N VAL A 222 12.49 0.37 -11.39
CA VAL A 222 13.01 -0.83 -10.71
C VAL A 222 14.36 -1.28 -11.28
N LEU A 223 14.52 -1.23 -12.61
CA LEU A 223 15.78 -1.57 -13.26
C LEU A 223 16.89 -0.60 -12.86
N ASP A 224 16.64 0.71 -12.94
CA ASP A 224 17.59 1.75 -12.58
C ASP A 224 17.98 1.67 -11.09
N ALA A 225 17.00 1.40 -10.22
CA ALA A 225 17.22 1.21 -8.79
C ALA A 225 18.08 -0.03 -8.53
N ALA A 226 17.84 -1.15 -9.23
CA ALA A 226 18.60 -2.37 -9.06
C ALA A 226 20.09 -2.18 -9.40
N GLU A 227 20.39 -1.44 -10.46
CA GLU A 227 21.78 -1.09 -10.82
C GLU A 227 22.45 -0.24 -9.74
N ALA A 228 21.74 0.80 -9.24
CA ALA A 228 22.26 1.69 -8.19
C ALA A 228 22.49 0.94 -6.87
N ILE A 229 21.58 0.06 -6.48
CA ILE A 229 21.70 -0.79 -5.27
C ILE A 229 22.89 -1.74 -5.41
N ALA A 230 23.13 -2.32 -6.58
CA ALA A 230 24.27 -3.22 -6.80
C ALA A 230 25.63 -2.49 -6.64
N VAL A 231 25.71 -1.23 -7.08
CA VAL A 231 26.90 -0.38 -6.89
C VAL A 231 27.12 -0.09 -5.41
N GLU A 232 26.08 0.38 -4.70
CA GLU A 232 26.15 0.69 -3.25
C GLU A 232 26.49 -0.56 -2.43
N LEU A 233 25.95 -1.73 -2.78
CA LEU A 233 26.28 -2.99 -2.14
C LEU A 233 27.78 -3.27 -2.23
N LYS A 234 28.37 -3.14 -3.41
CA LYS A 234 29.80 -3.38 -3.62
C LYS A 234 30.67 -2.49 -2.72
N GLU A 235 30.38 -1.19 -2.72
CA GLU A 235 31.11 -0.23 -1.87
C GLU A 235 30.96 -0.57 -0.38
N ARG A 236 29.75 -0.93 0.05
CA ARG A 236 29.51 -1.28 1.44
C ARG A 236 30.20 -2.57 1.87
N LEU A 237 30.28 -3.57 0.98
CA LEU A 237 30.97 -4.82 1.26
C LEU A 237 32.49 -4.61 1.43
N GLU A 238 33.09 -3.72 0.65
CA GLU A 238 34.50 -3.34 0.80
C GLU A 238 34.77 -2.76 2.20
N VAL A 239 33.95 -1.80 2.63
CA VAL A 239 34.05 -1.20 3.98
C VAL A 239 33.88 -2.24 5.10
N LEU A 240 32.91 -3.16 4.98
CA LEU A 240 32.69 -4.19 6.00
C LEU A 240 33.87 -5.17 6.09
N ARG A 241 34.46 -5.54 4.95
CA ARG A 241 35.62 -6.42 4.89
C ARG A 241 36.88 -5.75 5.47
N GLU A 242 37.10 -4.46 5.20
CA GLU A 242 38.17 -3.67 5.83
C GLU A 242 38.02 -3.58 7.35
N GLN A 243 36.78 -3.53 7.85
CA GLN A 243 36.47 -3.55 9.28
C GLN A 243 36.50 -4.96 9.90
N ASN A 244 36.87 -5.98 9.14
CA ASN A 244 36.86 -7.41 9.53
C ASN A 244 35.48 -7.92 9.99
N LYS A 245 34.38 -7.33 9.46
CA LYS A 245 32.99 -7.74 9.71
C LYS A 245 32.54 -8.72 8.65
N LEU A 246 33.14 -9.90 8.64
CA LEU A 246 32.98 -10.87 7.55
C LEU A 246 31.59 -11.50 7.52
N VAL A 247 30.99 -11.78 8.68
CA VAL A 247 29.63 -12.36 8.80
C VAL A 247 28.58 -11.36 8.32
N GLU A 248 28.68 -10.11 8.75
CA GLU A 248 27.77 -9.04 8.32
C GLU A 248 27.90 -8.78 6.81
N ALA A 249 29.14 -8.81 6.28
CA ALA A 249 29.36 -8.66 4.84
C ALA A 249 28.70 -9.78 4.05
N GLN A 250 28.90 -11.04 4.47
CA GLN A 250 28.32 -12.21 3.80
C GLN A 250 26.79 -12.18 3.81
N ARG A 251 26.20 -11.86 4.96
CA ARG A 251 24.74 -11.80 5.12
C ARG A 251 24.12 -10.67 4.31
N LEU A 252 24.72 -9.48 4.35
CA LEU A 252 24.28 -8.35 3.55
C LEU A 252 24.34 -8.68 2.06
N GLU A 253 25.46 -9.28 1.58
CA GLU A 253 25.62 -9.66 0.19
C GLU A 253 24.55 -10.67 -0.25
N GLN A 254 24.37 -11.75 0.52
CA GLN A 254 23.41 -12.80 0.22
C GLN A 254 21.97 -12.27 0.14
N ARG A 255 21.57 -11.48 1.13
CA ARG A 255 20.22 -10.90 1.19
C ARG A 255 19.97 -9.92 0.06
N THR A 256 20.88 -8.95 -0.13
CA THR A 256 20.68 -7.93 -1.15
C THR A 256 20.66 -8.51 -2.55
N ARG A 257 21.48 -9.52 -2.84
CA ARG A 257 21.44 -10.22 -4.15
C ARG A 257 20.11 -10.94 -4.37
N PHE A 258 19.58 -11.60 -3.34
CA PHE A 258 18.27 -12.23 -3.40
C PHE A 258 17.16 -11.21 -3.61
N ASP A 259 17.17 -10.09 -2.87
CA ASP A 259 16.21 -9.01 -3.02
C ASP A 259 16.24 -8.40 -4.44
N LEU A 260 17.44 -8.20 -5.00
CA LEU A 260 17.63 -7.73 -6.38
C LEU A 260 17.08 -8.71 -7.42
N GLU A 261 17.29 -10.00 -7.25
CA GLU A 261 16.71 -11.04 -8.11
C GLU A 261 15.17 -10.98 -8.08
N MET A 262 14.57 -10.91 -6.89
CA MET A 262 13.13 -10.78 -6.73
C MET A 262 12.58 -9.49 -7.36
N MET A 263 13.27 -8.35 -7.20
CA MET A 263 12.89 -7.08 -7.82
C MET A 263 12.96 -7.16 -9.34
N LEU A 264 13.98 -7.79 -9.90
CA LEU A 264 14.15 -7.94 -11.34
C LEU A 264 13.13 -8.91 -11.96
N GLU A 265 12.78 -9.99 -11.28
CA GLU A 265 11.86 -11.01 -11.80
C GLU A 265 10.40 -10.64 -11.53
N LEU A 266 10.07 -10.20 -10.31
CA LEU A 266 8.70 -9.98 -9.86
C LEU A 266 8.31 -8.50 -9.74
N GLY A 267 9.28 -7.57 -9.83
CA GLY A 267 9.07 -6.14 -9.57
C GLY A 267 8.91 -5.78 -8.09
N TYR A 268 9.16 -6.74 -7.18
CA TYR A 268 8.94 -6.60 -5.74
C TYR A 268 9.86 -7.53 -4.95
N CYS A 269 10.22 -7.13 -3.72
CA CYS A 269 10.87 -7.99 -2.73
C CYS A 269 10.33 -7.72 -1.32
N ASN A 270 10.53 -8.66 -0.40
CA ASN A 270 10.17 -8.48 0.99
C ASN A 270 11.08 -7.42 1.65
N GLY A 271 10.47 -6.37 2.24
CA GLY A 271 11.21 -5.25 2.80
C GLY A 271 11.70 -4.25 1.76
N ILE A 272 10.98 -4.14 0.65
CA ILE A 272 11.26 -3.20 -0.46
C ILE A 272 11.39 -1.75 0.04
N GLU A 273 10.77 -1.40 1.16
CA GLU A 273 10.89 -0.10 1.82
C GLU A 273 12.35 0.26 2.20
N ASN A 274 13.21 -0.73 2.41
CA ASN A 274 14.63 -0.52 2.67
C ASN A 274 15.37 0.07 1.47
N TYR A 275 14.82 -0.08 0.28
CA TYR A 275 15.36 0.43 -0.99
C TYR A 275 14.63 1.71 -1.46
N SER A 276 13.77 2.30 -0.60
CA SER A 276 12.93 3.47 -0.89
C SER A 276 13.69 4.61 -1.55
N ARG A 277 14.92 4.93 -1.10
CA ARG A 277 15.76 5.98 -1.66
C ARG A 277 15.98 5.80 -3.17
N HIS A 278 16.33 4.59 -3.59
CA HIS A 278 16.58 4.28 -5.00
C HIS A 278 15.29 4.25 -5.83
N LEU A 279 14.21 3.74 -5.24
CA LEU A 279 12.92 3.63 -5.91
C LEU A 279 12.19 4.97 -6.06
N THR A 280 12.47 5.94 -5.18
CA THR A 280 11.83 7.26 -5.19
C THR A 280 12.72 8.36 -5.78
N GLY A 281 13.99 8.06 -6.11
CA GLY A 281 14.96 9.02 -6.63
C GLY A 281 15.40 10.08 -5.62
N ARG A 282 15.16 9.87 -4.33
CA ARG A 282 15.58 10.79 -3.25
C ARG A 282 17.06 10.62 -2.93
N GLY A 283 17.69 11.72 -2.49
CA GLY A 283 19.09 11.73 -2.11
C GLY A 283 19.37 11.08 -0.74
N PRO A 284 20.66 10.81 -0.41
CA PRO A 284 21.04 10.35 0.91
C PRO A 284 20.63 11.34 2.01
N GLY A 285 19.96 10.86 3.07
CA GLY A 285 19.49 11.67 4.19
C GLY A 285 18.15 12.35 3.99
N GLU A 286 17.55 12.28 2.79
CA GLU A 286 16.17 12.72 2.57
C GLU A 286 15.18 11.72 3.16
N ALA A 287 14.09 12.24 3.77
CA ALA A 287 13.04 11.40 4.32
C ALA A 287 12.31 10.63 3.22
N PRO A 288 12.00 9.33 3.40
CA PRO A 288 11.19 8.58 2.45
C PRO A 288 9.77 9.16 2.38
N PRO A 289 9.00 8.92 1.28
CA PRO A 289 7.60 9.28 1.22
C PRO A 289 6.81 8.60 2.34
N THR A 290 5.85 9.33 2.89
CA THR A 290 5.01 8.88 4.01
C THR A 290 3.54 9.12 3.68
N LEU A 291 2.62 8.79 4.59
CA LEU A 291 1.20 9.11 4.39
C LEU A 291 0.96 10.62 4.27
N PHE A 292 1.84 11.45 4.83
CA PHE A 292 1.74 12.91 4.70
C PHE A 292 1.93 13.39 3.27
N ASP A 293 2.71 12.69 2.46
CA ASP A 293 2.91 13.03 1.04
C ASP A 293 1.66 12.74 0.18
N TYR A 294 0.74 11.91 0.68
CA TYR A 294 -0.57 11.65 0.06
C TYR A 294 -1.66 12.62 0.50
N LEU A 295 -1.44 13.36 1.59
CA LEU A 295 -2.41 14.33 2.10
C LEU A 295 -2.46 15.57 1.21
N PRO A 296 -3.65 16.14 0.95
CA PRO A 296 -3.75 17.43 0.29
C PRO A 296 -3.20 18.55 1.19
N ALA A 297 -2.68 19.62 0.57
CA ALA A 297 -2.02 20.72 1.29
C ALA A 297 -2.90 21.41 2.36
N ASN A 298 -4.22 21.28 2.25
CA ASN A 298 -5.19 21.84 3.19
C ASN A 298 -5.69 20.84 4.23
N ALA A 299 -5.08 19.65 4.34
CA ALA A 299 -5.47 18.66 5.34
C ALA A 299 -5.32 19.19 6.77
N LEU A 300 -6.14 18.64 7.67
CA LEU A 300 -6.03 18.83 9.12
C LEU A 300 -5.23 17.66 9.70
N VAL A 301 -4.29 17.94 10.62
CA VAL A 301 -3.51 16.93 11.35
C VAL A 301 -3.62 17.19 12.85
#